data_d0c6619f5d817c0dcfce540d6d731340
#
_entry.id   d0c6619f5d817c0dcfce540d6d731340
#
_cell.length_a   1.000
_cell.length_b   1.000
_cell.length_c   1.000
_cell.angle_alpha   90.00
_cell.angle_beta   90.00
_cell.angle_gamma   90.00
#
_symmetry.space_group_name_H-M   'P 1'
#
loop_
_entity.id
_entity.type
_entity.pdbx_description
1 polymer ?
#
loop_
_entity_poly.entity_id
_entity_poly.type
_entity_poly.pdbx_seq_one_letter_code
_entity_poly.pdbx_strand_id
1 'polypeptide(L)'
;MGEALIDSGIETVVLQAGVVIGSGSASFEMIRHLTERLPVMTTPKWVHNRIQPIAVRDALHYLVAAASAEVPGTQRARTWDIGGPDVLEYGDMMRVYADVAGLHRRYIFVLPFLTPSIASLWVGTVTPIPSGLARPLIESLECDAVMGNSDIDTIIDPPPGGLTPYRRAVSLALNRGAQGLPDAGRPSLQREPAEPLPSDPDWAGEVVYTDLRIASTAAGPEQVWAAACNAANNDARWQVAECKPGTTLRLCSRRRTRGTAWLEMTVTPQDGGSRYTQRAIFVPAGLRGRLYWFLARPLHIVALAALARNVIGTSE
;
A
#
# COMPACT_ATOMS: atom_id res chain seq x y z
N MET A 1 19.73 19.35 3.32
CA MET A 1 20.51 18.28 2.63
C MET A 1 20.93 18.73 1.22
N GLY A 2 20.02 19.22 0.37
CA GLY A 2 20.36 19.75 -0.97
C GLY A 2 21.42 20.84 -0.93
N GLU A 3 21.26 21.83 -0.05
CA GLU A 3 22.23 22.91 0.15
C GLU A 3 23.63 22.38 0.52
N ALA A 4 23.71 21.42 1.45
CA ALA A 4 24.98 20.83 1.84
C ALA A 4 25.70 20.09 0.68
N LEU A 5 24.95 19.53 -0.27
CA LEU A 5 25.50 18.93 -1.48
C LEU A 5 25.99 20.01 -2.45
N ILE A 6 25.21 21.08 -2.61
CA ILE A 6 25.58 22.24 -3.43
C ILE A 6 26.85 22.88 -2.90
N ASP A 7 26.95 23.07 -1.58
CA ASP A 7 28.11 23.69 -0.91
C ASP A 7 29.36 22.79 -0.93
N SER A 8 29.23 21.52 -1.23
CA SER A 8 30.38 20.61 -1.36
C SER A 8 31.29 20.89 -2.54
N GLY A 9 30.85 21.74 -3.49
CA GLY A 9 31.59 22.08 -4.72
C GLY A 9 31.61 20.96 -5.77
N ILE A 10 30.87 19.85 -5.54
CA ILE A 10 30.69 18.79 -6.51
C ILE A 10 29.52 19.16 -7.42
N GLU A 11 29.64 18.86 -8.71
CA GLU A 11 28.55 19.06 -9.66
C GLU A 11 27.32 18.23 -9.21
N THR A 12 26.21 18.89 -8.94
CA THR A 12 25.07 18.29 -8.27
C THR A 12 23.76 18.77 -8.87
N VAL A 13 22.90 17.85 -9.26
CA VAL A 13 21.50 18.13 -9.62
C VAL A 13 20.61 17.75 -8.42
N VAL A 14 20.03 18.76 -7.77
CA VAL A 14 19.08 18.56 -6.68
C VAL A 14 17.67 18.61 -7.23
N LEU A 15 16.95 17.49 -7.19
CA LEU A 15 15.55 17.42 -7.60
C LEU A 15 14.65 17.64 -6.37
N GLN A 16 13.82 18.66 -6.41
CA GLN A 16 12.89 19.01 -5.34
C GLN A 16 11.46 18.64 -5.71
N ALA A 17 10.86 17.72 -4.96
CA ALA A 17 9.49 17.29 -5.13
C ALA A 17 8.65 17.62 -3.91
N GLY A 18 7.41 18.07 -4.09
CA GLY A 18 6.48 18.31 -2.99
C GLY A 18 6.05 17.00 -2.32
N VAL A 19 5.43 16.13 -3.06
CA VAL A 19 5.01 14.78 -2.59
C VAL A 19 5.24 13.75 -3.69
N VAL A 20 5.89 12.64 -3.33
CA VAL A 20 6.07 11.50 -4.24
C VAL A 20 5.00 10.45 -3.95
N ILE A 21 4.26 10.05 -5.00
CA ILE A 21 3.18 9.07 -4.93
C ILE A 21 3.70 7.70 -5.34
N GLY A 22 3.83 6.84 -4.36
CA GLY A 22 4.28 5.46 -4.55
C GLY A 22 4.19 4.68 -3.25
N SER A 23 4.08 3.37 -3.33
CA SER A 23 4.11 2.50 -2.16
C SER A 23 5.44 2.64 -1.44
N GLY A 24 5.41 2.76 -0.12
CA GLY A 24 6.60 3.02 0.71
C GLY A 24 7.00 4.48 0.87
N SER A 25 6.37 5.42 0.14
CA SER A 25 6.54 6.85 0.39
C SER A 25 5.79 7.26 1.66
N ALA A 26 6.48 7.88 2.63
CA ALA A 26 5.88 8.28 3.90
C ALA A 26 4.67 9.21 3.72
N SER A 27 4.73 10.14 2.79
CA SER A 27 3.62 11.06 2.48
C SER A 27 2.43 10.32 1.88
N PHE A 28 2.67 9.39 0.95
CA PHE A 28 1.60 8.59 0.36
C PHE A 28 0.97 7.65 1.38
N GLU A 29 1.77 6.99 2.21
CA GLU A 29 1.29 6.10 3.27
C GLU A 29 0.48 6.86 4.33
N MET A 30 0.84 8.11 4.62
CA MET A 30 0.04 8.97 5.50
C MET A 30 -1.35 9.23 4.90
N ILE A 31 -1.44 9.61 3.62
CA ILE A 31 -2.72 9.78 2.91
C ILE A 31 -3.53 8.48 2.92
N ARG A 32 -2.87 7.36 2.62
CA ARG A 32 -3.48 6.02 2.65
C ARG A 32 -4.10 5.72 4.00
N HIS A 33 -3.29 5.74 5.05
CA HIS A 33 -3.75 5.35 6.38
C HIS A 33 -4.83 6.27 6.95
N LEU A 34 -4.71 7.57 6.75
CA LEU A 34 -5.74 8.52 7.17
C LEU A 34 -7.06 8.26 6.42
N THR A 35 -6.98 8.15 5.10
CA THR A 35 -8.18 7.97 4.26
C THR A 35 -8.85 6.62 4.50
N GLU A 36 -8.09 5.55 4.68
CA GLU A 36 -8.66 4.22 4.92
C GLU A 36 -9.30 4.10 6.30
N ARG A 37 -8.70 4.71 7.32
CA ARG A 37 -9.15 4.58 8.71
C ARG A 37 -10.30 5.49 9.07
N LEU A 38 -10.34 6.69 8.47
CA LEU A 38 -11.25 7.74 8.90
C LEU A 38 -12.29 8.06 7.81
N PRO A 39 -13.54 7.63 8.00
CA PRO A 39 -14.65 8.04 7.13
C PRO A 39 -15.00 9.53 7.32
N VAL A 40 -14.74 10.07 8.50
CA VAL A 40 -14.89 11.49 8.88
C VAL A 40 -13.56 11.96 9.43
N MET A 41 -13.01 13.01 8.85
CA MET A 41 -11.72 13.60 9.25
C MET A 41 -11.91 15.04 9.69
N THR A 42 -11.32 15.37 10.82
CA THR A 42 -11.13 16.75 11.26
C THR A 42 -9.69 17.14 10.94
N THR A 43 -9.52 18.19 10.14
CA THR A 43 -8.22 18.62 9.63
C THR A 43 -7.95 20.10 9.96
N PRO A 44 -6.69 20.50 10.12
CA PRO A 44 -6.32 21.90 10.13
C PRO A 44 -6.54 22.57 8.76
N LYS A 45 -6.33 23.89 8.70
CA LYS A 45 -6.51 24.69 7.46
C LYS A 45 -5.61 24.26 6.31
N TRP A 46 -4.47 23.64 6.58
CA TRP A 46 -3.51 23.19 5.57
C TRP A 46 -4.11 22.19 4.57
N VAL A 47 -5.26 21.58 4.87
CA VAL A 47 -5.95 20.68 3.92
C VAL A 47 -6.33 21.36 2.60
N HIS A 48 -6.40 22.69 2.59
CA HIS A 48 -6.63 23.53 1.40
C HIS A 48 -5.35 24.02 0.73
N ASN A 49 -4.17 23.75 1.30
CA ASN A 49 -2.91 24.11 0.65
C ASN A 49 -2.74 23.28 -0.62
N ARG A 50 -2.15 23.92 -1.63
CA ARG A 50 -1.97 23.29 -2.94
C ARG A 50 -0.69 22.50 -2.96
N ILE A 51 -0.77 21.37 -3.63
CA ILE A 51 0.34 20.44 -3.82
C ILE A 51 0.38 19.98 -5.26
N GLN A 52 1.56 19.78 -5.79
CA GLN A 52 1.80 19.17 -7.11
C GLN A 52 2.50 17.83 -6.94
N PRO A 53 1.73 16.74 -6.72
CA PRO A 53 2.30 15.42 -6.47
C PRO A 53 2.91 14.84 -7.74
N ILE A 54 4.03 14.13 -7.60
CA ILE A 54 4.68 13.39 -8.69
C ILE A 54 4.60 11.89 -8.46
N ALA A 55 4.34 11.10 -9.51
CA ALA A 55 4.41 9.64 -9.43
C ALA A 55 5.85 9.17 -9.22
N VAL A 56 6.06 8.15 -8.39
CA VAL A 56 7.40 7.60 -8.12
C VAL A 56 8.13 7.19 -9.39
N ARG A 57 7.41 6.65 -10.38
CA ARG A 57 8.00 6.27 -11.68
C ARG A 57 8.58 7.46 -12.44
N ASP A 58 7.90 8.61 -12.38
CA ASP A 58 8.32 9.84 -13.05
C ASP A 58 9.48 10.50 -12.29
N ALA A 59 9.44 10.48 -10.95
CA ALA A 59 10.56 10.90 -10.13
C ALA A 59 11.83 10.06 -10.38
N LEU A 60 11.68 8.75 -10.54
CA LEU A 60 12.78 7.85 -10.90
C LEU A 60 13.31 8.13 -12.31
N HIS A 61 12.44 8.49 -13.27
CA HIS A 61 12.87 8.91 -14.60
C HIS A 61 13.80 10.12 -14.50
N TYR A 62 13.39 11.18 -13.79
CA TYR A 62 14.20 12.35 -13.57
C TYR A 62 15.52 12.04 -12.83
N LEU A 63 15.49 11.20 -11.81
CA LEU A 63 16.69 10.79 -11.07
C LEU A 63 17.70 10.05 -11.96
N VAL A 64 17.23 9.12 -12.77
CA VAL A 64 18.11 8.37 -13.69
C VAL A 64 18.68 9.27 -14.78
N ALA A 65 17.84 10.12 -15.36
CA ALA A 65 18.27 11.04 -16.40
C ALA A 65 19.24 12.12 -15.86
N ALA A 66 19.05 12.57 -14.62
CA ALA A 66 19.93 13.52 -13.97
C ALA A 66 21.37 13.02 -13.81
N ALA A 67 21.57 11.68 -13.77
CA ALA A 67 22.92 11.09 -13.67
C ALA A 67 23.80 11.37 -14.91
N SER A 68 23.18 11.69 -16.05
CA SER A 68 23.87 12.02 -17.30
C SER A 68 23.52 13.40 -17.86
N ALA A 69 22.72 14.19 -17.13
CA ALA A 69 22.33 15.51 -17.58
C ALA A 69 23.50 16.49 -17.43
N GLU A 70 23.70 17.32 -18.46
CA GLU A 70 24.64 18.43 -18.40
C GLU A 70 23.97 19.63 -17.73
N VAL A 71 24.57 20.13 -16.65
CA VAL A 71 24.07 21.32 -15.96
C VAL A 71 24.54 22.58 -16.74
N PRO A 72 23.61 23.36 -17.30
CA PRO A 72 23.99 24.52 -18.10
C PRO A 72 24.58 25.66 -17.24
N GLY A 73 25.59 26.34 -17.76
CA GLY A 73 26.16 27.53 -17.18
C GLY A 73 27.36 27.29 -16.24
N THR A 74 27.75 28.33 -15.52
CA THR A 74 28.90 28.33 -14.60
C THR A 74 28.57 27.79 -13.21
N GLN A 75 27.29 27.64 -12.88
CA GLN A 75 26.85 27.06 -11.61
C GLN A 75 26.90 25.52 -11.70
N ARG A 76 27.86 24.95 -10.97
CA ARG A 76 28.08 23.50 -10.94
C ARG A 76 27.05 22.72 -10.13
N ALA A 77 26.13 23.40 -9.43
CA ALA A 77 25.10 22.78 -8.63
C ALA A 77 23.86 23.67 -8.57
N ARG A 78 22.68 23.08 -8.75
CA ARG A 78 21.39 23.77 -8.73
C ARG A 78 20.26 22.87 -8.27
N THR A 79 19.23 23.49 -7.66
CA THR A 79 17.95 22.84 -7.34
C THR A 79 16.97 23.03 -8.48
N TRP A 80 16.27 21.95 -8.83
CA TRP A 80 15.26 21.89 -9.88
C TRP A 80 13.95 21.34 -9.29
N ASP A 81 12.84 22.03 -9.56
CA ASP A 81 11.54 21.56 -9.14
C ASP A 81 11.04 20.46 -10.07
N ILE A 82 10.49 19.38 -9.50
CA ILE A 82 9.80 18.31 -10.22
C ILE A 82 8.42 18.08 -9.64
N GLY A 83 7.42 17.93 -10.50
CA GLY A 83 6.03 17.70 -10.11
C GLY A 83 5.27 16.93 -11.18
N GLY A 84 4.10 16.43 -10.84
CA GLY A 84 3.19 15.81 -11.79
C GLY A 84 2.35 16.83 -12.55
N PRO A 85 1.44 16.37 -13.42
CA PRO A 85 0.62 17.27 -14.23
C PRO A 85 -0.53 17.93 -13.45
N ASP A 86 -0.87 17.42 -12.26
CA ASP A 86 -2.01 17.87 -11.47
C ASP A 86 -1.57 18.76 -10.30
N VAL A 87 -2.25 19.89 -10.12
CA VAL A 87 -2.18 20.70 -8.91
C VAL A 87 -3.47 20.50 -8.13
N LEU A 88 -3.38 20.00 -6.91
CA LEU A 88 -4.53 19.57 -6.10
C LEU A 88 -4.43 20.18 -4.69
N GLU A 89 -5.54 20.25 -3.98
CA GLU A 89 -5.54 20.41 -2.53
C GLU A 89 -5.31 19.05 -1.84
N TYR A 90 -4.74 19.04 -0.64
CA TYR A 90 -4.59 17.80 0.13
C TYR A 90 -5.93 17.09 0.37
N GLY A 91 -7.01 17.86 0.56
CA GLY A 91 -8.36 17.32 0.67
C GLY A 91 -8.82 16.58 -0.58
N ASP A 92 -8.47 17.09 -1.76
CA ASP A 92 -8.79 16.43 -3.02
C ASP A 92 -7.97 15.16 -3.25
N MET A 93 -6.69 15.18 -2.87
CA MET A 93 -5.86 13.97 -2.90
C MET A 93 -6.50 12.83 -2.09
N MET A 94 -7.00 13.12 -0.89
CA MET A 94 -7.69 12.12 -0.05
C MET A 94 -9.00 11.63 -0.67
N ARG A 95 -9.77 12.52 -1.34
CA ARG A 95 -11.00 12.15 -2.04
C ARG A 95 -10.72 11.25 -3.25
N VAL A 96 -9.72 11.62 -4.07
CA VAL A 96 -9.30 10.82 -5.23
C VAL A 96 -8.76 9.46 -4.77
N TYR A 97 -7.98 9.43 -3.69
CA TYR A 97 -7.53 8.16 -3.09
C TYR A 97 -8.72 7.27 -2.71
N ALA A 98 -9.70 7.82 -1.97
CA ALA A 98 -10.87 7.07 -1.54
C ALA A 98 -11.66 6.47 -2.72
N ASP A 99 -11.80 7.24 -3.79
CA ASP A 99 -12.50 6.81 -5.00
C ASP A 99 -11.75 5.67 -5.71
N VAL A 100 -10.42 5.81 -5.92
CA VAL A 100 -9.58 4.77 -6.53
C VAL A 100 -9.53 3.50 -5.69
N ALA A 101 -9.51 3.64 -4.36
CA ALA A 101 -9.51 2.52 -3.43
C ALA A 101 -10.90 1.87 -3.22
N GLY A 102 -11.96 2.39 -3.88
CA GLY A 102 -13.33 1.88 -3.74
C GLY A 102 -13.93 2.11 -2.35
N LEU A 103 -13.49 3.13 -1.64
CA LEU A 103 -13.99 3.48 -0.32
C LEU A 103 -15.22 4.40 -0.44
N HIS A 104 -16.10 4.36 0.58
CA HIS A 104 -17.20 5.34 0.66
C HIS A 104 -16.67 6.77 0.75
N ARG A 105 -17.51 7.74 0.36
CA ARG A 105 -17.18 9.17 0.42
C ARG A 105 -16.60 9.56 1.77
N ARG A 106 -15.50 10.34 1.75
CA ARG A 106 -14.86 10.90 2.94
C ARG A 106 -15.36 12.29 3.22
N TYR A 107 -15.69 12.57 4.49
CA TYR A 107 -16.11 13.87 4.95
C TYR A 107 -14.94 14.54 5.67
N ILE A 108 -14.53 15.71 5.17
CA ILE A 108 -13.41 16.47 5.71
C ILE A 108 -13.95 17.76 6.29
N PHE A 109 -13.74 17.97 7.59
CA PHE A 109 -14.16 19.17 8.32
C PHE A 109 -12.92 19.92 8.80
N VAL A 110 -12.83 21.19 8.43
CA VAL A 110 -11.69 22.03 8.83
C VAL A 110 -11.96 22.64 10.19
N LEU A 111 -11.04 22.40 11.15
CA LEU A 111 -11.06 22.99 12.48
C LEU A 111 -9.94 24.03 12.58
N PRO A 112 -10.27 25.33 12.69
CA PRO A 112 -9.28 26.41 12.60
C PRO A 112 -8.30 26.47 13.79
N PHE A 113 -8.60 25.79 14.89
CA PHE A 113 -7.79 25.76 16.13
C PHE A 113 -6.90 24.52 16.25
N LEU A 114 -6.93 23.60 15.28
CA LEU A 114 -6.00 22.46 15.28
C LEU A 114 -4.61 22.95 14.90
N THR A 115 -3.71 22.94 15.88
CA THR A 115 -2.28 23.24 15.63
C THR A 115 -1.58 22.02 15.05
N PRO A 116 -0.43 22.20 14.32
CA PRO A 116 0.36 21.10 13.80
C PRO A 116 0.80 20.10 14.86
N SER A 117 1.12 20.57 16.05
CA SER A 117 1.52 19.72 17.19
C SER A 117 0.40 18.79 17.64
N ILE A 118 -0.84 19.27 17.72
CA ILE A 118 -2.02 18.45 18.07
C ILE A 118 -2.32 17.50 16.89
N ALA A 119 -2.22 17.98 15.66
CA ALA A 119 -2.42 17.17 14.47
C ALA A 119 -1.39 16.03 14.37
N SER A 120 -0.11 16.27 14.68
CA SER A 120 0.93 15.25 14.64
C SER A 120 0.72 14.14 15.69
N LEU A 121 0.30 14.50 16.90
CA LEU A 121 -0.03 13.52 17.93
C LEU A 121 -1.20 12.62 17.51
N TRP A 122 -2.23 13.24 16.93
CA TRP A 122 -3.40 12.52 16.45
C TRP A 122 -3.06 11.61 15.24
N VAL A 123 -2.29 12.10 14.27
CA VAL A 123 -1.83 11.30 13.13
C VAL A 123 -0.99 10.12 13.60
N GLY A 124 -0.05 10.32 14.53
CA GLY A 124 0.76 9.24 15.10
C GLY A 124 -0.07 8.18 15.85
N THR A 125 -1.24 8.54 16.40
CA THR A 125 -2.16 7.60 17.02
C THR A 125 -2.99 6.82 16.00
N VAL A 126 -3.39 7.49 14.92
CA VAL A 126 -4.25 6.92 13.89
C VAL A 126 -3.46 6.17 12.82
N THR A 127 -2.21 6.52 12.57
CA THR A 127 -1.36 5.87 11.57
C THR A 127 -0.23 5.07 12.22
N PRO A 128 0.31 4.05 11.57
CA PRO A 128 1.49 3.32 12.06
C PRO A 128 2.80 4.08 11.80
N ILE A 129 2.75 5.26 11.22
CA ILE A 129 3.92 6.06 10.87
C ILE A 129 4.58 6.57 12.16
N PRO A 130 5.89 6.35 12.36
CA PRO A 130 6.60 6.85 13.52
C PRO A 130 6.46 8.37 13.67
N SER A 131 6.23 8.85 14.89
CA SER A 131 6.04 10.28 15.17
C SER A 131 7.20 11.17 14.72
N GLY A 132 8.42 10.62 14.72
CA GLY A 132 9.62 11.30 14.20
C GLY A 132 9.58 11.60 12.70
N LEU A 133 8.82 10.83 11.92
CA LEU A 133 8.56 11.08 10.49
C LEU A 133 7.27 11.85 10.27
N ALA A 134 6.23 11.59 11.06
CA ALA A 134 4.94 12.24 10.90
C ALA A 134 5.02 13.76 11.15
N ARG A 135 5.78 14.19 12.17
CA ARG A 135 5.88 15.60 12.54
C ARG A 135 6.47 16.48 11.43
N PRO A 136 7.67 16.23 10.88
CA PRO A 136 8.20 17.02 9.75
C PRO A 136 7.29 17.01 8.52
N LEU A 137 6.64 15.88 8.24
CA LEU A 137 5.68 15.79 7.14
C LEU A 137 4.49 16.73 7.35
N ILE A 138 3.92 16.78 8.56
CA ILE A 138 2.78 17.64 8.87
C ILE A 138 3.21 19.11 8.86
N GLU A 139 4.39 19.44 9.39
CA GLU A 139 4.93 20.79 9.34
C GLU A 139 5.12 21.24 7.88
N SER A 140 5.55 20.36 6.97
CA SER A 140 5.68 20.69 5.54
C SER A 140 4.34 20.93 4.83
N LEU A 141 3.21 20.48 5.40
CA LEU A 141 1.88 20.73 4.83
C LEU A 141 1.38 22.16 5.04
N GLU A 142 2.03 22.97 5.87
CA GLU A 142 1.58 24.33 6.19
C GLU A 142 1.75 25.32 5.04
N CYS A 143 2.54 24.98 4.02
CA CYS A 143 2.77 25.80 2.85
C CYS A 143 2.29 25.10 1.58
N ASP A 144 1.98 25.88 0.55
CA ASP A 144 1.82 25.35 -0.81
C ASP A 144 3.13 24.71 -1.27
N ALA A 145 3.03 23.53 -1.89
CA ALA A 145 4.19 22.82 -2.45
C ALA A 145 3.91 22.50 -3.93
N VAL A 146 3.90 23.54 -4.73
CA VAL A 146 3.79 23.50 -6.19
C VAL A 146 5.11 23.92 -6.82
N MET A 147 5.41 23.44 -8.01
CA MET A 147 6.58 23.87 -8.76
C MET A 147 6.58 25.39 -8.94
N GLY A 148 7.70 26.04 -8.65
CA GLY A 148 7.90 27.46 -8.92
C GLY A 148 8.19 27.72 -10.39
N ASN A 149 8.76 26.73 -11.08
CA ASN A 149 9.10 26.77 -12.50
C ASN A 149 9.13 25.35 -13.09
N SER A 150 9.30 25.26 -14.41
CA SER A 150 9.47 24.00 -15.16
C SER A 150 10.84 23.92 -15.84
N ASP A 151 11.85 24.57 -15.28
CA ASP A 151 13.19 24.65 -15.88
C ASP A 151 13.84 23.28 -16.06
N ILE A 152 13.40 22.26 -15.31
CA ILE A 152 13.89 20.88 -15.45
C ILE A 152 13.77 20.38 -16.90
N ASP A 153 12.72 20.80 -17.62
CA ASP A 153 12.45 20.40 -19.00
C ASP A 153 13.51 20.97 -19.98
N THR A 154 14.38 21.89 -19.52
CA THR A 154 15.50 22.40 -20.31
C THR A 154 16.72 21.49 -20.32
N ILE A 155 16.81 20.56 -19.36
CA ILE A 155 17.96 19.64 -19.20
C ILE A 155 17.55 18.17 -19.26
N ILE A 156 16.30 17.84 -18.93
CA ILE A 156 15.79 16.48 -18.92
C ILE A 156 14.40 16.48 -19.56
N ASP A 157 14.26 15.73 -20.64
CA ASP A 157 12.94 15.54 -21.25
C ASP A 157 11.97 14.83 -20.32
N PRO A 158 10.68 15.20 -20.33
CA PRO A 158 9.68 14.47 -19.57
C PRO A 158 9.60 12.99 -20.01
N PRO A 159 9.11 12.10 -19.15
CA PRO A 159 9.04 10.67 -19.44
C PRO A 159 8.20 10.39 -20.71
N PRO A 160 8.57 9.35 -21.50
CA PRO A 160 7.81 8.95 -22.67
C PRO A 160 6.34 8.71 -22.36
N GLY A 161 5.44 9.41 -23.05
CA GLY A 161 4.00 9.38 -22.81
C GLY A 161 3.51 10.43 -21.81
N GLY A 162 4.40 11.32 -21.35
CA GLY A 162 4.10 12.42 -20.42
C GLY A 162 4.08 11.99 -18.95
N LEU A 163 3.91 12.98 -18.09
CA LEU A 163 3.83 12.80 -16.64
C LEU A 163 2.55 12.06 -16.24
N THR A 164 2.64 11.24 -15.22
CA THR A 164 1.55 10.39 -14.74
C THR A 164 0.56 11.20 -13.89
N PRO A 165 -0.73 11.30 -14.26
CA PRO A 165 -1.74 11.96 -13.43
C PRO A 165 -1.90 11.31 -12.05
N TYR A 166 -2.25 12.13 -11.05
CA TYR A 166 -2.36 11.69 -9.65
C TYR A 166 -3.25 10.46 -9.47
N ARG A 167 -4.45 10.44 -10.09
CA ARG A 167 -5.36 9.28 -10.06
C ARG A 167 -4.68 7.99 -10.55
N ARG A 168 -3.90 8.08 -11.62
CA ARG A 168 -3.16 6.93 -12.16
C ARG A 168 -2.01 6.53 -11.26
N ALA A 169 -1.28 7.49 -10.69
CA ALA A 169 -0.23 7.23 -9.73
C ALA A 169 -0.75 6.47 -8.50
N VAL A 170 -1.89 6.90 -7.94
CA VAL A 170 -2.57 6.19 -6.85
C VAL A 170 -2.97 4.77 -7.26
N SER A 171 -3.57 4.61 -8.45
CA SER A 171 -3.94 3.28 -8.96
C SER A 171 -2.74 2.34 -9.07
N LEU A 172 -1.61 2.83 -9.58
CA LEU A 172 -0.37 2.06 -9.68
C LEU A 172 0.20 1.72 -8.30
N ALA A 173 0.22 2.67 -7.37
CA ALA A 173 0.69 2.45 -6.01
C ALA A 173 -0.16 1.41 -5.25
N LEU A 174 -1.47 1.40 -5.51
CA LEU A 174 -2.38 0.43 -4.94
C LEU A 174 -2.32 -0.95 -5.63
N ASN A 175 -1.89 -1.04 -6.89
CA ASN A 175 -1.84 -2.28 -7.69
C ASN A 175 -0.43 -2.87 -7.80
N ARG A 176 0.42 -2.66 -6.82
CA ARG A 176 1.83 -3.11 -6.82
C ARG A 176 2.00 -4.61 -7.12
N GLY A 177 1.04 -5.45 -6.74
CA GLY A 177 1.04 -6.89 -7.03
C GLY A 177 0.69 -7.28 -8.48
N ALA A 178 0.25 -6.32 -9.31
CA ALA A 178 -0.17 -6.56 -10.69
C ALA A 178 0.86 -6.09 -11.74
N GLN A 179 2.11 -5.85 -11.34
CA GLN A 179 3.18 -5.46 -12.26
C GLN A 179 3.52 -6.62 -13.20
N GLY A 180 2.95 -6.56 -14.40
CA GLY A 180 3.25 -7.49 -15.50
C GLY A 180 2.07 -7.87 -16.38
N LEU A 181 0.83 -7.51 -16.04
CA LEU A 181 -0.33 -7.77 -16.91
C LEU A 181 -0.99 -6.44 -17.32
N PRO A 182 -1.20 -6.22 -18.62
CA PRO A 182 -1.98 -5.09 -19.07
C PRO A 182 -3.38 -5.14 -18.45
N ASP A 183 -3.91 -3.97 -18.13
CA ASP A 183 -5.18 -3.69 -17.44
C ASP A 183 -6.38 -4.12 -18.33
N ALA A 184 -6.47 -5.40 -18.63
CA ALA A 184 -7.55 -5.98 -19.39
C ALA A 184 -8.56 -6.60 -18.43
N GLY A 185 -9.47 -5.78 -17.90
CA GLY A 185 -10.80 -6.24 -17.50
C GLY A 185 -10.91 -7.23 -16.34
N ARG A 186 -9.89 -7.41 -15.50
CA ARG A 186 -10.05 -8.24 -14.29
C ARG A 186 -10.79 -7.45 -13.21
N PRO A 187 -11.92 -7.97 -12.71
CA PRO A 187 -12.62 -7.32 -11.60
C PRO A 187 -11.67 -7.19 -10.40
N SER A 188 -11.83 -6.14 -9.60
CA SER A 188 -11.10 -5.89 -8.32
C SER A 188 -11.20 -7.05 -7.31
N LEU A 189 -11.87 -8.11 -7.69
CA LEU A 189 -12.14 -9.35 -6.98
C LEU A 189 -10.90 -10.24 -6.75
N GLN A 190 -9.81 -10.03 -7.49
CA GLN A 190 -8.61 -10.88 -7.47
C GLN A 190 -7.34 -10.13 -7.00
N ARG A 191 -7.51 -8.95 -6.43
CA ARG A 191 -6.38 -8.19 -5.91
C ARG A 191 -5.85 -8.87 -4.65
N GLU A 192 -4.73 -9.54 -4.81
CA GLU A 192 -3.93 -10.05 -3.69
C GLU A 192 -3.18 -8.88 -3.03
N PRO A 193 -3.01 -8.89 -1.71
CA PRO A 193 -2.12 -7.95 -1.07
C PRO A 193 -0.71 -8.13 -1.65
N ALA A 194 -0.08 -7.02 -2.03
CA ALA A 194 1.30 -7.05 -2.49
C ALA A 194 2.21 -7.53 -1.35
N GLU A 195 3.12 -8.46 -1.64
CA GLU A 195 4.14 -8.82 -0.67
C GLU A 195 5.08 -7.63 -0.43
N PRO A 196 5.39 -7.31 0.84
CA PRO A 196 6.34 -6.24 1.14
C PRO A 196 7.70 -6.58 0.56
N LEU A 197 8.39 -5.58 0.00
CA LEU A 197 9.79 -5.73 -0.39
C LEU A 197 10.67 -5.71 0.87
N PRO A 198 11.85 -6.36 0.84
CA PRO A 198 12.79 -6.32 1.96
C PRO A 198 13.22 -4.90 2.38
N SER A 199 13.11 -3.94 1.47
CA SER A 199 13.42 -2.52 1.70
C SER A 199 12.23 -1.69 2.17
N ASP A 200 11.01 -2.27 2.21
CA ASP A 200 9.84 -1.54 2.66
C ASP A 200 9.86 -1.39 4.19
N PRO A 201 9.58 -0.19 4.70
CA PRO A 201 9.39 -0.02 6.13
C PRO A 201 8.17 -0.81 6.64
N ASP A 202 8.20 -1.26 7.90
CA ASP A 202 7.11 -2.02 8.53
C ASP A 202 5.75 -1.32 8.54
N TRP A 203 5.75 0.01 8.38
CA TRP A 203 4.54 0.83 8.31
C TRP A 203 4.04 1.07 6.88
N ALA A 204 4.78 0.62 5.85
CA ALA A 204 4.40 0.79 4.46
C ALA A 204 3.43 -0.30 3.98
N GLY A 205 2.62 0.03 3.00
CA GLY A 205 1.75 -0.92 2.32
C GLY A 205 0.39 -1.16 2.97
N GLU A 206 -0.31 -2.16 2.47
CA GLU A 206 -1.64 -2.51 2.98
C GLU A 206 -1.54 -3.15 4.37
N VAL A 207 -2.46 -2.79 5.26
CA VAL A 207 -2.57 -3.50 6.54
C VAL A 207 -3.21 -4.85 6.29
N VAL A 208 -2.41 -5.87 6.49
CA VAL A 208 -2.80 -7.27 6.30
C VAL A 208 -2.74 -7.99 7.64
N TYR A 209 -3.82 -8.65 8.02
CA TYR A 209 -3.84 -9.53 9.18
C TYR A 209 -3.64 -10.97 8.72
N THR A 210 -2.66 -11.66 9.30
CA THR A 210 -2.29 -13.02 8.92
C THR A 210 -2.37 -13.96 10.11
N ASP A 211 -2.88 -15.17 9.90
CA ASP A 211 -2.76 -16.31 10.82
C ASP A 211 -2.10 -17.46 10.05
N LEU A 212 -0.91 -17.85 10.46
CA LEU A 212 -0.14 -18.92 9.85
C LEU A 212 -0.11 -20.14 10.78
N ARG A 213 -0.44 -21.30 10.24
CA ARG A 213 -0.41 -22.58 10.94
C ARG A 213 0.34 -23.59 10.12
N ILE A 214 1.24 -24.30 10.77
CA ILE A 214 2.05 -25.35 10.16
C ILE A 214 1.90 -26.59 11.03
N ALA A 215 1.63 -27.72 10.40
CA ALA A 215 1.56 -29.00 11.06
C ALA A 215 2.16 -30.10 10.18
N SER A 216 2.75 -31.11 10.80
CA SER A 216 3.24 -32.30 10.12
C SER A 216 2.37 -33.49 10.49
N THR A 217 2.13 -34.40 9.53
CA THR A 217 1.36 -35.62 9.70
C THR A 217 2.09 -36.77 8.99
N ALA A 218 1.85 -37.99 9.46
CA ALA A 218 2.35 -39.20 8.81
C ALA A 218 1.58 -39.55 7.52
N ALA A 219 0.42 -38.90 7.30
CA ALA A 219 -0.38 -39.11 6.09
C ALA A 219 0.34 -38.63 4.83
N GLY A 220 0.14 -39.34 3.74
CA GLY A 220 0.71 -38.99 2.44
C GLY A 220 0.15 -37.68 1.86
N PRO A 221 0.92 -36.98 0.98
CA PRO A 221 0.50 -35.69 0.40
C PRO A 221 -0.86 -35.75 -0.30
N GLU A 222 -1.17 -36.82 -0.98
CA GLU A 222 -2.46 -37.01 -1.69
C GLU A 222 -3.65 -37.06 -0.72
N GLN A 223 -3.49 -37.72 0.42
CA GLN A 223 -4.55 -37.82 1.43
C GLN A 223 -4.82 -36.44 2.07
N VAL A 224 -3.76 -35.73 2.45
CA VAL A 224 -3.85 -34.38 3.04
C VAL A 224 -4.46 -33.40 2.02
N TRP A 225 -4.07 -33.51 0.75
CA TRP A 225 -4.62 -32.71 -0.33
C TRP A 225 -6.12 -32.96 -0.51
N ALA A 226 -6.54 -34.23 -0.55
CA ALA A 226 -7.95 -34.58 -0.67
C ALA A 226 -8.77 -34.03 0.52
N ALA A 227 -8.25 -34.14 1.75
CA ALA A 227 -8.88 -33.58 2.93
C ALA A 227 -9.01 -32.05 2.87
N ALA A 228 -7.98 -31.35 2.40
CA ALA A 228 -8.00 -29.89 2.21
C ALA A 228 -9.04 -29.47 1.16
N CYS A 229 -9.13 -30.17 0.03
CA CYS A 229 -10.14 -29.93 -1.00
C CYS A 229 -11.57 -30.19 -0.48
N ASN A 230 -11.78 -31.26 0.27
CA ASN A 230 -13.09 -31.57 0.88
C ASN A 230 -13.50 -30.48 1.88
N ALA A 231 -12.58 -30.03 2.73
CA ALA A 231 -12.85 -28.95 3.68
C ALA A 231 -13.23 -27.64 2.97
N ALA A 232 -12.56 -27.33 1.86
CA ALA A 232 -12.86 -26.16 1.04
C ALA A 232 -14.23 -26.24 0.35
N ASN A 233 -14.59 -27.37 -0.22
CA ASN A 233 -15.85 -27.58 -0.94
C ASN A 233 -17.07 -27.55 -0.01
N ASN A 234 -16.91 -27.94 1.24
CA ASN A 234 -18.00 -27.98 2.23
C ASN A 234 -18.28 -26.60 2.85
N ASP A 235 -17.52 -25.56 2.54
CA ASP A 235 -17.71 -24.22 3.10
C ASP A 235 -18.12 -23.21 2.02
N ALA A 236 -19.42 -22.98 1.89
CA ALA A 236 -20.01 -22.06 0.92
C ALA A 236 -19.55 -20.58 1.06
N ARG A 237 -18.84 -20.23 2.15
CA ARG A 237 -18.29 -18.87 2.35
C ARG A 237 -17.13 -18.57 1.43
N TRP A 238 -16.49 -19.61 0.90
CA TRP A 238 -15.30 -19.51 0.07
C TRP A 238 -15.59 -19.78 -1.40
N GLN A 239 -14.75 -19.25 -2.25
CA GLN A 239 -14.63 -19.59 -3.67
C GLN A 239 -13.18 -19.88 -4.00
N VAL A 240 -12.94 -20.82 -4.87
CA VAL A 240 -11.59 -21.14 -5.33
C VAL A 240 -11.05 -19.97 -6.17
N ALA A 241 -9.94 -19.37 -5.75
CA ALA A 241 -9.23 -18.33 -6.47
C ALA A 241 -8.10 -18.93 -7.31
N GLU A 242 -7.38 -19.92 -6.75
CA GLU A 242 -6.29 -20.61 -7.43
C GLU A 242 -6.24 -22.06 -6.94
N CYS A 243 -5.96 -22.98 -7.83
CA CYS A 243 -5.74 -24.40 -7.49
C CYS A 243 -4.56 -24.92 -8.31
N LYS A 244 -3.50 -25.30 -7.59
CA LYS A 244 -2.38 -26.08 -8.12
C LYS A 244 -2.53 -27.49 -7.57
N PRO A 245 -3.03 -28.46 -8.35
CA PRO A 245 -3.32 -29.81 -7.86
C PRO A 245 -2.15 -30.43 -7.09
N GLY A 246 -2.44 -31.02 -5.94
CA GLY A 246 -1.47 -31.69 -5.09
C GLY A 246 -0.59 -30.76 -4.23
N THR A 247 -0.59 -29.45 -4.44
CA THR A 247 0.34 -28.54 -3.79
C THR A 247 -0.31 -27.35 -3.10
N THR A 248 -1.11 -26.55 -3.81
CA THR A 248 -1.63 -25.30 -3.26
C THR A 248 -3.08 -25.07 -3.66
N LEU A 249 -3.93 -24.81 -2.68
CA LEU A 249 -5.31 -24.39 -2.84
C LEU A 249 -5.48 -23.03 -2.18
N ARG A 250 -5.87 -22.02 -2.97
CA ARG A 250 -6.15 -20.68 -2.48
C ARG A 250 -7.62 -20.36 -2.66
N LEU A 251 -8.25 -19.97 -1.58
CA LEU A 251 -9.65 -19.61 -1.51
C LEU A 251 -9.79 -18.13 -1.22
N CYS A 252 -10.82 -17.50 -1.80
CA CYS A 252 -11.18 -16.12 -1.52
C CYS A 252 -12.59 -16.06 -0.94
N SER A 253 -12.83 -15.18 0.03
CA SER A 253 -14.14 -15.02 0.64
C SER A 253 -15.16 -14.42 -0.34
N ARG A 254 -16.37 -14.99 -0.37
CA ARG A 254 -17.48 -14.47 -1.19
C ARG A 254 -18.04 -13.16 -0.64
N ARG A 255 -18.02 -12.97 0.67
CA ARG A 255 -18.49 -11.74 1.34
C ARG A 255 -17.33 -10.80 1.58
N ARG A 256 -17.49 -9.54 1.11
CA ARG A 256 -16.44 -8.51 1.13
C ARG A 256 -16.85 -7.23 1.88
N THR A 257 -17.98 -7.21 2.54
CA THR A 257 -18.56 -6.02 3.19
C THR A 257 -17.66 -5.42 4.28
N ARG A 258 -16.73 -6.20 4.84
CA ARG A 258 -15.83 -5.79 5.93
C ARG A 258 -14.35 -5.88 5.55
N GLY A 259 -14.07 -6.38 4.36
CA GLY A 259 -12.73 -6.66 3.86
C GLY A 259 -12.71 -7.92 3.02
N THR A 260 -11.55 -8.26 2.48
CA THR A 260 -11.36 -9.47 1.70
C THR A 260 -10.52 -10.45 2.51
N ALA A 261 -10.95 -11.71 2.57
CA ALA A 261 -10.20 -12.77 3.21
C ALA A 261 -9.77 -13.81 2.19
N TRP A 262 -8.55 -14.29 2.34
CA TRP A 262 -8.02 -15.45 1.61
C TRP A 262 -7.65 -16.54 2.61
N LEU A 263 -7.78 -17.77 2.19
CA LEU A 263 -7.29 -18.93 2.90
C LEU A 263 -6.45 -19.75 1.92
N GLU A 264 -5.16 -19.83 2.19
CA GLU A 264 -4.19 -20.60 1.43
C GLU A 264 -3.85 -21.86 2.19
N MET A 265 -3.96 -22.99 1.53
CA MET A 265 -3.62 -24.30 2.04
C MET A 265 -2.56 -24.92 1.14
N THR A 266 -1.41 -25.23 1.69
CA THR A 266 -0.29 -25.80 0.95
C THR A 266 0.10 -27.14 1.56
N VAL A 267 0.32 -28.14 0.73
CA VAL A 267 0.79 -29.46 1.12
C VAL A 267 2.15 -29.69 0.48
N THR A 268 3.13 -30.03 1.31
CA THR A 268 4.48 -30.36 0.83
C THR A 268 4.89 -31.72 1.36
N PRO A 269 5.48 -32.58 0.53
CA PRO A 269 6.06 -33.85 1.00
C PRO A 269 7.13 -33.60 2.05
N GLN A 270 7.20 -34.45 3.04
CA GLN A 270 8.24 -34.46 4.06
C GLN A 270 8.61 -35.92 4.37
N ASP A 271 9.84 -36.16 4.86
CA ASP A 271 10.28 -37.48 5.25
C ASP A 271 9.33 -38.10 6.28
N GLY A 272 8.71 -39.24 5.91
CA GLY A 272 7.74 -39.94 6.74
C GLY A 272 6.31 -39.38 6.70
N GLY A 273 5.95 -38.52 5.72
CA GLY A 273 4.57 -38.01 5.59
C GLY A 273 4.48 -36.68 4.83
N SER A 274 3.73 -35.75 5.40
CA SER A 274 3.45 -34.44 4.77
C SER A 274 3.51 -33.31 5.77
N ARG A 275 3.88 -32.11 5.27
CA ARG A 275 3.71 -30.86 5.97
C ARG A 275 2.51 -30.12 5.37
N TYR A 276 1.55 -29.80 6.21
CA TYR A 276 0.41 -28.95 5.90
C TYR A 276 0.65 -27.54 6.40
N THR A 277 0.51 -26.55 5.53
CA THR A 277 0.61 -25.12 5.87
C THR A 277 -0.72 -24.45 5.53
N GLN A 278 -1.31 -23.79 6.51
CA GLN A 278 -2.55 -23.02 6.36
C GLN A 278 -2.24 -21.55 6.69
N ARG A 279 -2.45 -20.67 5.72
CA ARG A 279 -2.29 -19.23 5.87
C ARG A 279 -3.62 -18.54 5.61
N ALA A 280 -4.19 -17.96 6.65
CA ALA A 280 -5.34 -17.07 6.50
C ALA A 280 -4.87 -15.63 6.42
N ILE A 281 -5.37 -14.89 5.44
CA ILE A 281 -5.02 -13.51 5.15
C ILE A 281 -6.30 -12.69 5.15
N PHE A 282 -6.32 -11.56 5.85
CA PHE A 282 -7.45 -10.64 5.85
C PHE A 282 -7.00 -9.21 5.61
N VAL A 283 -7.50 -8.60 4.54
CA VAL A 283 -7.32 -7.18 4.22
C VAL A 283 -8.58 -6.43 4.60
N PRO A 284 -8.54 -5.59 5.65
CA PRO A 284 -9.72 -4.91 6.16
C PRO A 284 -10.17 -3.78 5.23
N ALA A 285 -11.48 -3.64 5.02
CA ALA A 285 -12.07 -2.48 4.35
C ALA A 285 -12.34 -1.37 5.36
N GLY A 286 -11.41 -0.43 5.48
CA GLY A 286 -11.49 0.73 6.35
C GLY A 286 -11.63 0.38 7.85
N LEU A 287 -12.13 1.34 8.64
CA LEU A 287 -12.28 1.18 10.10
C LEU A 287 -13.22 0.02 10.48
N ARG A 288 -14.30 -0.18 9.73
CA ARG A 288 -15.27 -1.27 10.00
C ARG A 288 -14.64 -2.65 9.86
N GLY A 289 -13.75 -2.83 8.89
CA GLY A 289 -13.01 -4.07 8.71
C GLY A 289 -12.03 -4.33 9.84
N ARG A 290 -11.33 -3.30 10.30
CA ARG A 290 -10.40 -3.39 11.43
C ARG A 290 -11.12 -3.74 12.74
N LEU A 291 -12.20 -3.05 13.05
CA LEU A 291 -13.02 -3.33 14.24
C LEU A 291 -13.58 -4.77 14.20
N TYR A 292 -14.07 -5.19 13.03
CA TYR A 292 -14.50 -6.57 12.82
C TYR A 292 -13.40 -7.57 13.14
N TRP A 293 -12.18 -7.36 12.62
CA TRP A 293 -11.07 -8.26 12.88
C TRP A 293 -10.76 -8.39 14.37
N PHE A 294 -10.66 -7.28 15.09
CA PHE A 294 -10.38 -7.30 16.52
C PHE A 294 -11.47 -8.01 17.33
N LEU A 295 -12.73 -7.75 17.02
CA LEU A 295 -13.85 -8.39 17.72
C LEU A 295 -14.01 -9.87 17.38
N ALA A 296 -13.77 -10.25 16.13
CA ALA A 296 -13.92 -11.62 15.65
C ALA A 296 -12.64 -12.46 15.81
N ARG A 297 -11.50 -11.87 16.18
CA ARG A 297 -10.21 -12.56 16.31
C ARG A 297 -10.26 -13.82 17.15
N PRO A 298 -10.88 -13.87 18.36
CA PRO A 298 -10.95 -15.09 19.13
C PRO A 298 -11.67 -16.23 18.40
N LEU A 299 -12.77 -15.90 17.69
CA LEU A 299 -13.54 -16.88 16.91
C LEU A 299 -12.74 -17.37 15.70
N HIS A 300 -11.99 -16.48 15.02
CA HIS A 300 -11.14 -16.85 13.91
C HIS A 300 -10.02 -17.80 14.35
N ILE A 301 -9.38 -17.53 15.49
CA ILE A 301 -8.32 -18.40 16.03
C ILE A 301 -8.84 -19.81 16.25
N VAL A 302 -10.02 -19.97 16.87
CA VAL A 302 -10.63 -21.27 17.14
C VAL A 302 -11.05 -21.96 15.83
N ALA A 303 -11.73 -21.23 14.93
CA ALA A 303 -12.21 -21.79 13.68
C ALA A 303 -11.08 -22.25 12.75
N LEU A 304 -10.01 -21.45 12.62
CA LEU A 304 -8.85 -21.80 11.80
C LEU A 304 -8.05 -22.95 12.41
N ALA A 305 -7.98 -23.05 13.75
CA ALA A 305 -7.38 -24.19 14.43
C ALA A 305 -8.19 -25.49 14.24
N ALA A 306 -9.52 -25.39 14.28
CA ALA A 306 -10.40 -26.52 14.03
C ALA A 306 -10.27 -26.99 12.58
N LEU A 307 -10.21 -26.07 11.61
CA LEU A 307 -10.01 -26.39 10.20
C LEU A 307 -8.70 -27.15 9.97
N ALA A 308 -7.59 -26.64 10.51
CA ALA A 308 -6.29 -27.30 10.38
C ALA A 308 -6.30 -28.71 10.99
N ARG A 309 -6.90 -28.89 12.18
CA ARG A 309 -7.05 -30.20 12.82
C ARG A 309 -7.91 -31.15 12.00
N ASN A 310 -9.02 -30.66 11.42
CA ASN A 310 -9.88 -31.49 10.57
C ASN A 310 -9.14 -31.98 9.32
N VAL A 311 -8.37 -31.12 8.65
CA VAL A 311 -7.59 -31.53 7.47
C VAL A 311 -6.57 -32.60 7.82
N ILE A 312 -5.90 -32.49 8.96
CA ILE A 312 -4.87 -33.45 9.38
C ILE A 312 -5.50 -34.71 9.95
N GLY A 313 -6.50 -34.59 10.82
CA GLY A 313 -7.14 -35.75 11.48
C GLY A 313 -8.06 -36.57 10.55
N THR A 314 -8.52 -36.03 9.43
CA THR A 314 -9.25 -36.77 8.41
C THR A 314 -8.31 -37.55 7.48
N SER A 315 -7.01 -37.25 7.57
CA SER A 315 -5.95 -37.86 6.76
C SER A 315 -5.29 -39.06 7.48
N GLU A 316 -5.46 -39.18 8.81
CA GLU A 316 -5.08 -40.35 9.63
C GLU A 316 -6.17 -41.42 9.59
#